data_729cbd17db3ad13921e379248e6b6e48
#
_entry.id   729cbd17db3ad13921e379248e6b6e48
#
_cell.length_a   1.000
_cell.length_b   1.000
_cell.length_c   1.000
_cell.angle_alpha   90.00
_cell.angle_beta   90.00
_cell.angle_gamma   90.00
#
_symmetry.space_group_name_H-M   'P 1'
#
loop_
_entity.id
_entity.type
_entity.pdbx_description
1 polymer ?
#
loop_
_entity_poly.entity_id
_entity_poly.type
_entity_poly.pdbx_seq_one_letter_code
_entity_poly.pdbx_strand_id
1 'polypeptide(L)'
;MSKPNRFPVKRIAIDAVLIALYFGLSWASVEIAGIKLTFVGLASIIAAMVYGPIDGFLVGFLGAFCEQMLKYGFTATTLLWLLGPAMRGLVVGCAKLIFKQAMATENLLKNHRPYVFFAVSIFAGLLVSTLNTLAFYVDAKMFHYYTYELIFGVFWLRIALGAASSLLMALVTLPVLAGVQHTTLVPKKVRS
;
A
#
# COMPACT_ATOMS: atom_id res chain seq x y z
N MET A 1 -6.28 -33.42 -15.26
CA MET A 1 -6.66 -32.79 -13.99
C MET A 1 -5.53 -31.88 -13.56
N SER A 2 -5.69 -30.56 -13.69
CA SER A 2 -4.70 -29.60 -13.21
C SER A 2 -4.68 -29.59 -11.68
N LYS A 3 -3.50 -29.79 -11.09
CA LYS A 3 -3.32 -29.69 -9.63
C LYS A 3 -3.89 -28.36 -9.13
N PRO A 4 -4.73 -28.36 -8.08
CA PRO A 4 -5.21 -27.12 -7.52
C PRO A 4 -4.02 -26.25 -7.09
N ASN A 5 -4.05 -24.99 -7.49
CA ASN A 5 -3.00 -24.00 -7.23
C ASN A 5 -3.05 -23.66 -5.72
N ARG A 6 -2.53 -24.56 -4.88
CA ARG A 6 -2.45 -24.34 -3.43
C ARG A 6 -1.47 -23.20 -3.22
N PHE A 7 -1.93 -22.12 -2.60
CA PHE A 7 -1.03 -21.06 -2.09
C PHE A 7 0.04 -21.77 -1.24
N PRO A 8 1.30 -21.67 -1.60
CA PRO A 8 2.33 -22.35 -0.83
C PRO A 8 2.36 -21.74 0.58
N VAL A 9 2.41 -22.55 1.62
CA VAL A 9 2.44 -22.13 3.04
C VAL A 9 3.44 -21.00 3.28
N LYS A 10 4.58 -21.06 2.58
CA LYS A 10 5.61 -20.03 2.62
C LYS A 10 5.10 -18.64 2.20
N ARG A 11 4.22 -18.54 1.20
CA ARG A 11 3.64 -17.29 0.72
C ARG A 11 2.71 -16.69 1.80
N ILE A 12 1.85 -17.52 2.37
CA ILE A 12 0.95 -17.11 3.46
C ILE A 12 1.75 -16.62 4.67
N ALA A 13 2.83 -17.32 5.03
CA ALA A 13 3.69 -16.92 6.14
C ALA A 13 4.36 -15.55 5.90
N ILE A 14 4.79 -15.28 4.67
CA ILE A 14 5.40 -13.99 4.32
C ILE A 14 4.34 -12.87 4.32
N ASP A 15 3.15 -13.13 3.80
CA ASP A 15 2.05 -12.15 3.85
C ASP A 15 1.68 -11.83 5.30
N ALA A 16 1.65 -12.82 6.20
CA ALA A 16 1.43 -12.61 7.63
C ALA A 16 2.52 -11.73 8.26
N VAL A 17 3.79 -11.93 7.90
CA VAL A 17 4.89 -11.07 8.36
C VAL A 17 4.75 -9.65 7.82
N LEU A 18 4.34 -9.49 6.55
CA LEU A 18 4.11 -8.16 5.95
C LEU A 18 2.90 -7.45 6.57
N ILE A 19 1.85 -8.18 6.96
CA ILE A 19 0.71 -7.63 7.71
C ILE A 19 1.17 -7.15 9.09
N ALA A 20 1.99 -7.93 9.79
CA ALA A 20 2.57 -7.53 11.07
C ALA A 20 3.48 -6.30 10.92
N LEU A 21 4.29 -6.24 9.85
CA LEU A 21 5.11 -5.08 9.51
C LEU A 21 4.24 -3.84 9.23
N TYR A 22 3.15 -4.01 8.46
CA TYR A 22 2.18 -2.94 8.22
C TYR A 22 1.68 -2.35 9.54
N PHE A 23 1.23 -3.22 10.45
CA PHE A 23 0.75 -2.81 11.77
C PHE A 23 1.85 -2.11 12.58
N GLY A 24 3.06 -2.65 12.63
CA GLY A 24 4.20 -2.02 13.29
C GLY A 24 4.52 -0.62 12.74
N LEU A 25 4.55 -0.47 11.40
CA LEU A 25 4.77 0.82 10.74
C LEU A 25 3.65 1.83 11.00
N SER A 26 2.45 1.37 11.32
CA SER A 26 1.33 2.26 11.63
C SER A 26 1.51 3.04 12.95
N TRP A 27 2.35 2.53 13.85
CA TRP A 27 2.74 3.23 15.08
C TRP A 27 3.83 4.28 14.84
N ALA A 28 4.69 4.06 13.84
CA ALA A 28 5.71 5.01 13.41
C ALA A 28 5.12 6.07 12.45
N SER A 29 4.04 6.72 12.84
CA SER A 29 3.38 7.76 12.06
C SER A 29 3.71 9.14 12.58
N VAL A 30 3.90 10.09 11.65
CA VAL A 30 4.05 11.52 11.95
C VAL A 30 2.78 12.25 11.54
N GLU A 31 2.23 13.07 12.41
CA GLU A 31 1.05 13.87 12.14
C GLU A 31 1.44 15.30 11.83
N ILE A 32 1.03 15.80 10.67
CA ILE A 32 1.29 17.16 10.20
C ILE A 32 -0.05 17.80 9.85
N ALA A 33 -0.43 18.86 10.56
CA ALA A 33 -1.67 19.60 10.35
C ALA A 33 -2.93 18.69 10.31
N GLY A 34 -3.02 17.71 11.22
CA GLY A 34 -4.13 16.74 11.27
C GLY A 34 -4.10 15.69 10.16
N ILE A 35 -3.03 15.62 9.37
CA ILE A 35 -2.83 14.62 8.31
C ILE A 35 -1.73 13.67 8.75
N LYS A 36 -2.07 12.39 8.82
CA LYS A 36 -1.17 11.34 9.28
C LYS A 36 -0.29 10.85 8.13
N LEU A 37 1.00 11.11 8.24
CA LEU A 37 2.04 10.57 7.37
C LEU A 37 2.48 9.21 7.90
N THR A 38 2.26 8.16 7.12
CA THR A 38 2.61 6.79 7.51
C THR A 38 3.38 6.09 6.40
N PHE A 39 4.25 5.15 6.77
CA PHE A 39 4.97 4.29 5.84
C PHE A 39 4.31 2.91 5.68
N VAL A 40 3.09 2.74 6.17
CA VAL A 40 2.37 1.45 6.14
C VAL A 40 2.21 0.89 4.72
N GLY A 41 2.08 1.75 3.73
CA GLY A 41 1.97 1.36 2.33
C GLY A 41 3.18 0.60 1.79
N LEU A 42 4.34 0.69 2.45
CA LEU A 42 5.54 -0.04 2.08
C LEU A 42 5.30 -1.56 2.05
N ALA A 43 4.63 -2.10 3.09
CA ALA A 43 4.34 -3.53 3.19
C ALA A 43 3.46 -4.02 2.03
N SER A 44 2.39 -3.28 1.69
CA SER A 44 1.50 -3.62 0.57
C SER A 44 2.19 -3.48 -0.79
N ILE A 45 3.07 -2.49 -0.98
CA ILE A 45 3.85 -2.33 -2.20
C ILE A 45 4.84 -3.50 -2.36
N ILE A 46 5.54 -3.90 -1.30
CA ILE A 46 6.47 -5.05 -1.33
C ILE A 46 5.70 -6.34 -1.68
N ALA A 47 4.57 -6.61 -1.03
CA ALA A 47 3.73 -7.77 -1.34
C ALA A 47 3.30 -7.76 -2.81
N ALA A 48 2.82 -6.62 -3.32
CA ALA A 48 2.40 -6.44 -4.70
C ALA A 48 3.57 -6.67 -5.68
N MET A 49 4.75 -6.17 -5.37
CA MET A 49 5.94 -6.30 -6.21
C MET A 49 6.53 -7.71 -6.19
N VAL A 50 6.40 -8.46 -5.11
CA VAL A 50 6.95 -9.82 -5.01
C VAL A 50 5.94 -10.87 -5.51
N TYR A 51 4.71 -10.82 -5.00
CA TYR A 51 3.70 -11.88 -5.21
C TYR A 51 2.56 -11.49 -6.15
N GLY A 52 2.31 -10.19 -6.35
CA GLY A 52 1.32 -9.69 -7.28
C GLY A 52 0.14 -8.97 -6.62
N PRO A 53 -0.90 -8.61 -7.42
CA PRO A 53 -1.96 -7.71 -6.98
C PRO A 53 -2.81 -8.24 -5.82
N ILE A 54 -3.07 -9.55 -5.79
CA ILE A 54 -3.92 -10.17 -4.77
C ILE A 54 -3.24 -10.07 -3.40
N ASP A 55 -1.95 -10.39 -3.31
CA ASP A 55 -1.23 -10.31 -2.02
C ASP A 55 -1.04 -8.86 -1.59
N GLY A 56 -0.74 -7.97 -2.54
CA GLY A 56 -0.68 -6.53 -2.25
C GLY A 56 -2.00 -6.00 -1.68
N PHE A 57 -3.13 -6.43 -2.26
CA PHE A 57 -4.47 -6.10 -1.76
C PHE A 57 -4.69 -6.70 -0.35
N LEU A 58 -4.42 -8.00 -0.17
CA LEU A 58 -4.64 -8.70 1.11
C LEU A 58 -3.79 -8.11 2.24
N VAL A 59 -2.51 -7.84 1.99
CA VAL A 59 -1.62 -7.23 2.98
C VAL A 59 -2.09 -5.81 3.34
N GLY A 60 -2.49 -5.02 2.35
CA GLY A 60 -3.05 -3.68 2.59
C GLY A 60 -4.37 -3.71 3.36
N PHE A 61 -5.28 -4.61 2.97
CA PHE A 61 -6.60 -4.76 3.59
C PHE A 61 -6.50 -5.27 5.03
N LEU A 62 -5.81 -6.42 5.24
CA LEU A 62 -5.70 -7.03 6.57
C LEU A 62 -4.83 -6.20 7.51
N GLY A 63 -3.76 -5.58 6.99
CA GLY A 63 -2.92 -4.67 7.77
C GLY A 63 -3.70 -3.46 8.27
N ALA A 64 -4.48 -2.82 7.40
CA ALA A 64 -5.35 -1.72 7.76
C ALA A 64 -6.48 -2.17 8.70
N PHE A 65 -7.01 -3.39 8.52
CA PHE A 65 -8.00 -3.95 9.42
C PHE A 65 -7.45 -4.11 10.84
N CYS A 66 -6.25 -4.69 10.98
CA CYS A 66 -5.59 -4.79 12.28
C CYS A 66 -5.34 -3.41 12.91
N GLU A 67 -4.89 -2.44 12.11
CA GLU A 67 -4.69 -1.06 12.58
C GLU A 67 -6.00 -0.44 13.09
N GLN A 68 -7.08 -0.54 12.31
CA GLN A 68 -8.38 0.01 12.68
C GLN A 68 -8.93 -0.64 13.95
N MET A 69 -8.89 -1.98 14.02
CA MET A 69 -9.39 -2.71 15.19
C MET A 69 -8.67 -2.34 16.47
N LEU A 70 -7.34 -2.26 16.42
CA LEU A 70 -6.53 -2.07 17.62
C LEU A 70 -6.41 -0.61 18.05
N LYS A 71 -6.51 0.36 17.12
CA LYS A 71 -6.37 1.79 17.45
C LYS A 71 -7.71 2.51 17.65
N TYR A 72 -8.72 2.16 16.86
CA TYR A 72 -9.98 2.93 16.79
C TYR A 72 -11.21 2.09 17.13
N GLY A 73 -11.06 0.76 17.20
CA GLY A 73 -12.17 -0.15 17.35
C GLY A 73 -12.99 -0.32 16.07
N PHE A 74 -14.06 -1.12 16.15
CA PHE A 74 -14.96 -1.34 15.02
C PHE A 74 -16.04 -0.25 14.96
N THR A 75 -16.07 0.49 13.87
CA THR A 75 -17.05 1.54 13.58
C THR A 75 -17.80 1.20 12.29
N ALA A 76 -18.96 1.83 12.08
CA ALA A 76 -19.74 1.64 10.84
C ALA A 76 -18.95 2.03 9.57
N THR A 77 -17.95 2.92 9.70
CA THR A 77 -17.11 3.40 8.60
C THR A 77 -15.80 2.64 8.44
N THR A 78 -15.49 1.67 9.33
CA THR A 78 -14.23 0.89 9.31
C THR A 78 -13.91 0.36 7.92
N LEU A 79 -14.88 -0.25 7.22
CA LEU A 79 -14.66 -0.83 5.89
C LEU A 79 -14.20 0.21 4.85
N LEU A 80 -14.66 1.46 4.96
CA LEU A 80 -14.24 2.53 4.05
C LEU A 80 -12.76 2.89 4.24
N TRP A 81 -12.28 2.88 5.47
CA TRP A 81 -10.88 3.16 5.79
C TRP A 81 -9.91 2.06 5.32
N LEU A 82 -10.42 0.82 5.10
CA LEU A 82 -9.61 -0.29 4.57
C LEU A 82 -9.38 -0.17 3.07
N LEU A 83 -10.29 0.48 2.33
CA LEU A 83 -10.23 0.54 0.86
C LEU A 83 -8.97 1.24 0.35
N GLY A 84 -8.58 2.36 0.95
CA GLY A 84 -7.39 3.10 0.53
C GLY A 84 -6.12 2.23 0.51
N PRO A 85 -5.69 1.69 1.66
CA PRO A 85 -4.53 0.81 1.74
C PRO A 85 -4.61 -0.44 0.85
N ALA A 86 -5.79 -1.09 0.77
CA ALA A 86 -6.01 -2.26 -0.06
C ALA A 86 -5.82 -1.93 -1.55
N MET A 87 -6.38 -0.81 -2.02
CA MET A 87 -6.26 -0.36 -3.41
C MET A 87 -4.84 0.02 -3.78
N ARG A 88 -4.01 0.50 -2.85
CA ARG A 88 -2.59 0.75 -3.11
C ARG A 88 -1.88 -0.50 -3.60
N GLY A 89 -1.99 -1.60 -2.86
CA GLY A 89 -1.38 -2.88 -3.22
C GLY A 89 -1.93 -3.43 -4.54
N LEU A 90 -3.25 -3.33 -4.74
CA LEU A 90 -3.90 -3.77 -5.98
C LEU A 90 -3.37 -3.00 -7.20
N VAL A 91 -3.34 -1.67 -7.14
CA VAL A 91 -2.91 -0.80 -8.26
C VAL A 91 -1.46 -1.07 -8.61
N VAL A 92 -0.55 -1.12 -7.63
CA VAL A 92 0.87 -1.41 -7.89
C VAL A 92 1.04 -2.80 -8.48
N GLY A 93 0.32 -3.80 -7.96
CA GLY A 93 0.38 -5.17 -8.46
C GLY A 93 -0.19 -5.32 -9.87
N CYS A 94 -1.32 -4.68 -10.19
CA CYS A 94 -1.88 -4.64 -11.54
C CYS A 94 -0.95 -3.92 -12.52
N ALA A 95 -0.38 -2.78 -12.11
CA ALA A 95 0.59 -2.07 -12.94
C ALA A 95 1.82 -2.95 -13.24
N LYS A 96 2.31 -3.73 -12.28
CA LYS A 96 3.38 -4.71 -12.52
C LYS A 96 3.00 -5.76 -13.55
N LEU A 97 1.73 -6.21 -13.60
CA LEU A 97 1.26 -7.16 -14.61
C LEU A 97 1.16 -6.53 -16.00
N ILE A 98 0.77 -5.24 -16.07
CA ILE A 98 0.64 -4.49 -17.33
C ILE A 98 2.04 -4.10 -17.85
N PHE A 99 2.86 -3.50 -17.01
CA PHE A 99 4.19 -2.99 -17.34
C PHE A 99 5.29 -3.97 -16.93
N LYS A 100 5.15 -5.26 -17.29
CA LYS A 100 6.04 -6.36 -16.85
C LYS A 100 7.53 -6.05 -17.02
N GLN A 101 7.92 -5.53 -18.18
CA GLN A 101 9.33 -5.23 -18.48
C GLN A 101 9.86 -4.02 -17.68
N ALA A 102 9.05 -2.93 -17.60
CA ALA A 102 9.47 -1.71 -16.91
C ALA A 102 9.49 -1.88 -15.38
N MET A 103 8.57 -2.68 -14.84
CA MET A 103 8.44 -2.94 -13.40
C MET A 103 9.06 -4.27 -12.95
N ALA A 104 9.78 -4.98 -13.85
CA ALA A 104 10.59 -6.11 -13.43
C ALA A 104 11.67 -5.63 -12.45
N THR A 105 11.78 -6.32 -11.30
CA THR A 105 12.68 -5.88 -10.22
C THR A 105 14.13 -5.75 -10.70
N GLU A 106 14.55 -6.61 -11.63
CA GLU A 106 15.88 -6.55 -12.24
C GLU A 106 16.08 -5.27 -13.06
N ASN A 107 15.09 -4.85 -13.85
CA ASN A 107 15.16 -3.64 -14.65
C ASN A 107 15.10 -2.37 -13.79
N LEU A 108 14.31 -2.40 -12.70
CA LEU A 108 14.26 -1.29 -11.74
C LEU A 108 15.64 -1.04 -11.10
N LEU A 109 16.39 -2.10 -10.83
CA LEU A 109 17.68 -2.01 -10.13
C LEU A 109 18.87 -1.81 -11.08
N LYS A 110 18.88 -2.49 -12.25
CA LYS A 110 20.03 -2.45 -13.19
C LYS A 110 19.92 -1.37 -14.26
N ASN A 111 18.73 -1.09 -14.75
CA ASN A 111 18.55 -0.28 -15.96
C ASN A 111 18.26 1.20 -15.68
N HIS A 112 18.37 1.66 -14.42
CA HIS A 112 18.16 3.05 -13.98
C HIS A 112 16.91 3.74 -14.54
N ARG A 113 15.82 2.98 -14.79
CA ARG A 113 14.56 3.51 -15.33
C ARG A 113 13.38 3.25 -14.36
N PRO A 114 13.46 3.66 -13.08
CA PRO A 114 12.40 3.44 -12.10
C PRO A 114 11.19 4.39 -12.29
N TYR A 115 11.20 5.25 -13.33
CA TYR A 115 10.18 6.28 -13.52
C TYR A 115 8.76 5.72 -13.61
N VAL A 116 8.56 4.54 -14.25
CA VAL A 116 7.24 3.89 -14.31
C VAL A 116 6.79 3.48 -12.92
N PHE A 117 7.68 2.91 -12.12
CA PHE A 117 7.38 2.51 -10.75
C PHE A 117 7.05 3.73 -9.86
N PHE A 118 7.80 4.83 -10.00
CA PHE A 118 7.49 6.08 -9.29
C PHE A 118 6.17 6.68 -9.73
N ALA A 119 5.89 6.74 -11.04
CA ALA A 119 4.63 7.24 -11.56
C ALA A 119 3.43 6.43 -11.04
N VAL A 120 3.53 5.09 -11.07
CA VAL A 120 2.49 4.19 -10.54
C VAL A 120 2.33 4.38 -9.01
N SER A 121 3.43 4.53 -8.28
CA SER A 121 3.38 4.73 -6.83
C SER A 121 2.73 6.06 -6.46
N ILE A 122 3.05 7.14 -7.18
CA ILE A 122 2.40 8.45 -7.00
C ILE A 122 0.91 8.34 -7.33
N PHE A 123 0.55 7.73 -8.47
CA PHE A 123 -0.85 7.51 -8.84
C PHE A 123 -1.62 6.73 -7.76
N ALA A 124 -1.04 5.63 -7.26
CA ALA A 124 -1.62 4.87 -6.16
C ALA A 124 -1.78 5.73 -4.89
N GLY A 125 -0.81 6.62 -4.61
CA GLY A 125 -0.90 7.55 -3.49
C GLY A 125 -2.02 8.58 -3.62
N LEU A 126 -2.19 9.14 -4.81
CA LEU A 126 -3.30 10.05 -5.13
C LEU A 126 -4.65 9.36 -4.95
N LEU A 127 -4.78 8.14 -5.45
CA LEU A 127 -5.99 7.32 -5.30
C LEU A 127 -6.30 7.06 -3.81
N VAL A 128 -5.29 6.66 -3.04
CA VAL A 128 -5.44 6.43 -1.58
C VAL A 128 -5.87 7.71 -0.87
N SER A 129 -5.25 8.85 -1.18
CA SER A 129 -5.60 10.14 -0.56
C SER A 129 -7.05 10.53 -0.88
N THR A 130 -7.51 10.29 -2.10
CA THR A 130 -8.89 10.54 -2.52
C THR A 130 -9.86 9.61 -1.78
N LEU A 131 -9.56 8.30 -1.71
CA LEU A 131 -10.40 7.33 -1.00
C LEU A 131 -10.46 7.62 0.51
N ASN A 132 -9.34 7.98 1.11
CA ASN A 132 -9.31 8.36 2.53
C ASN A 132 -10.07 9.66 2.80
N THR A 133 -10.05 10.63 1.88
CA THR A 133 -10.86 11.85 2.00
C THR A 133 -12.34 11.54 1.87
N LEU A 134 -12.73 10.61 0.98
CA LEU A 134 -14.11 10.15 0.86
C LEU A 134 -14.56 9.40 2.12
N ALA A 135 -13.71 8.50 2.65
CA ALA A 135 -13.98 7.81 3.91
C ALA A 135 -14.18 8.81 5.05
N PHE A 136 -13.32 9.82 5.15
CA PHE A 136 -13.41 10.87 6.14
C PHE A 136 -14.68 11.73 5.98
N TYR A 137 -15.08 12.03 4.74
CA TYR A 137 -16.33 12.74 4.46
C TYR A 137 -17.55 11.96 4.96
N VAL A 138 -17.62 10.67 4.64
CA VAL A 138 -18.73 9.80 5.08
C VAL A 138 -18.75 9.68 6.60
N ASP A 139 -17.57 9.46 7.21
CA ASP A 139 -17.40 9.37 8.65
C ASP A 139 -17.89 10.64 9.36
N ALA A 140 -17.44 11.80 8.89
CA ALA A 140 -17.83 13.09 9.45
C ALA A 140 -19.34 13.37 9.34
N LYS A 141 -19.97 12.92 8.24
CA LYS A 141 -21.42 13.01 8.06
C LYS A 141 -22.19 12.07 9.01
N MET A 142 -21.73 10.84 9.17
CA MET A 142 -22.37 9.85 10.04
C MET A 142 -22.28 10.23 11.51
N PHE A 143 -21.15 10.76 11.95
CA PHE A 143 -20.92 11.13 13.35
C PHE A 143 -21.15 12.61 13.66
N HIS A 144 -21.77 13.38 12.73
CA HIS A 144 -22.22 14.76 12.91
C HIS A 144 -21.13 15.79 13.24
N TYR A 145 -19.86 15.55 12.85
CA TYR A 145 -18.77 16.53 13.00
C TYR A 145 -18.31 17.17 11.67
N TYR A 146 -19.14 17.05 10.63
CA TYR A 146 -18.83 17.58 9.31
C TYR A 146 -18.75 19.12 9.33
N THR A 147 -17.61 19.65 8.86
CA THR A 147 -17.47 21.05 8.42
C THR A 147 -16.80 21.07 7.05
N TYR A 148 -17.15 22.03 6.21
CA TYR A 148 -16.56 22.15 4.87
C TYR A 148 -15.04 22.33 4.94
N GLU A 149 -14.58 23.17 5.84
CA GLU A 149 -13.16 23.48 6.04
C GLU A 149 -12.35 22.27 6.48
N LEU A 150 -12.91 21.44 7.34
CA LEU A 150 -12.26 20.23 7.85
C LEU A 150 -11.96 19.20 6.73
N ILE A 151 -12.85 19.09 5.76
CA ILE A 151 -12.72 18.11 4.67
C ILE A 151 -12.02 18.73 3.46
N PHE A 152 -12.54 19.84 2.94
CA PHE A 152 -12.10 20.43 1.68
C PHE A 152 -11.05 21.53 1.84
N GLY A 153 -10.98 22.20 2.99
CA GLY A 153 -9.96 23.21 3.26
C GLY A 153 -8.54 22.66 3.23
N VAL A 154 -8.35 21.41 3.67
CA VAL A 154 -7.05 20.72 3.66
C VAL A 154 -6.91 19.69 2.55
N PHE A 155 -7.86 19.61 1.61
CA PHE A 155 -7.87 18.59 0.54
C PHE A 155 -6.57 18.60 -0.29
N TRP A 156 -6.17 19.76 -0.78
CA TRP A 156 -4.95 19.89 -1.58
C TRP A 156 -3.69 19.52 -0.82
N LEU A 157 -3.63 19.85 0.47
CA LEU A 157 -2.53 19.45 1.34
C LEU A 157 -2.48 17.91 1.50
N ARG A 158 -3.64 17.26 1.67
CA ARG A 158 -3.72 15.78 1.73
C ARG A 158 -3.23 15.12 0.44
N ILE A 159 -3.62 15.67 -0.71
CA ILE A 159 -3.15 15.18 -2.02
C ILE A 159 -1.64 15.33 -2.16
N ALA A 160 -1.09 16.50 -1.84
CA ALA A 160 0.35 16.76 -1.90
C ALA A 160 1.16 15.85 -0.96
N LEU A 161 0.73 15.72 0.30
CA LEU A 161 1.36 14.83 1.28
C LEU A 161 1.22 13.35 0.88
N GLY A 162 0.09 12.95 0.29
CA GLY A 162 -0.13 11.61 -0.23
C GLY A 162 0.81 11.27 -1.39
N ALA A 163 1.04 12.21 -2.31
CA ALA A 163 2.00 12.06 -3.39
C ALA A 163 3.44 11.97 -2.86
N ALA A 164 3.81 12.90 -1.96
CA ALA A 164 5.15 12.93 -1.36
C ALA A 164 5.45 11.66 -0.56
N SER A 165 4.53 11.20 0.29
CA SER A 165 4.70 9.96 1.06
C SER A 165 4.81 8.73 0.16
N SER A 166 4.06 8.70 -0.95
CA SER A 166 4.13 7.59 -1.91
C SER A 166 5.44 7.57 -2.68
N LEU A 167 5.99 8.73 -3.00
CA LEU A 167 7.32 8.84 -3.60
C LEU A 167 8.40 8.35 -2.62
N LEU A 168 8.33 8.77 -1.35
CA LEU A 168 9.26 8.29 -0.31
C LEU A 168 9.15 6.78 -0.11
N MET A 169 7.94 6.22 -0.05
CA MET A 169 7.74 4.77 0.03
C MET A 169 8.34 4.05 -1.19
N ALA A 170 8.17 4.59 -2.38
CA ALA A 170 8.75 4.02 -3.59
C ALA A 170 10.29 4.02 -3.54
N LEU A 171 10.91 5.12 -3.08
CA LEU A 171 12.35 5.21 -2.88
C LEU A 171 12.87 4.16 -1.88
N VAL A 172 12.18 3.99 -0.75
CA VAL A 172 12.55 2.98 0.27
C VAL A 172 12.30 1.56 -0.23
N THR A 173 11.29 1.35 -1.09
CA THR A 173 10.99 0.03 -1.64
C THR A 173 12.12 -0.51 -2.51
N LEU A 174 12.81 0.32 -3.29
CA LEU A 174 13.87 -0.13 -4.21
C LEU A 174 15.01 -0.88 -3.50
N PRO A 175 15.67 -0.34 -2.45
CA PRO A 175 16.72 -1.08 -1.75
C PRO A 175 16.19 -2.33 -1.03
N VAL A 176 14.95 -2.30 -0.53
CA VAL A 176 14.33 -3.48 0.09
C VAL A 176 14.15 -4.59 -0.95
N LEU A 177 13.63 -4.27 -2.15
CA LEU A 177 13.51 -5.22 -3.25
C LEU A 177 14.87 -5.78 -3.69
N ALA A 178 15.90 -4.95 -3.71
CA ALA A 178 17.26 -5.40 -3.98
C ALA A 178 17.73 -6.46 -2.97
N GLY A 179 17.53 -6.20 -1.67
CA GLY A 179 17.86 -7.16 -0.62
C GLY A 179 17.06 -8.47 -0.73
N VAL A 180 15.77 -8.36 -1.00
CA VAL A 180 14.86 -9.52 -1.09
C VAL A 180 15.17 -10.41 -2.30
N GLN A 181 15.67 -9.86 -3.42
CA GLN A 181 16.07 -10.65 -4.60
C GLN A 181 17.14 -11.70 -4.31
N HIS A 182 18.07 -11.39 -3.41
CA HIS A 182 19.18 -12.30 -3.04
C HIS A 182 18.72 -13.42 -2.10
N THR A 183 17.50 -13.33 -1.57
CA THR A 183 16.96 -14.35 -0.66
C THR A 183 16.20 -15.44 -1.42
N THR A 184 16.10 -16.63 -0.83
CA THR A 184 15.27 -17.74 -1.33
C THR A 184 13.76 -17.46 -1.19
N LEU A 185 13.37 -16.29 -0.73
CA LEU A 185 11.99 -15.89 -0.48
C LEU A 185 11.24 -15.57 -1.78
N VAL A 186 11.95 -15.12 -2.82
CA VAL A 186 11.35 -14.79 -4.12
C VAL A 186 11.21 -16.04 -4.98
N PRO A 187 10.02 -16.32 -5.55
CA PRO A 187 9.83 -17.40 -6.49
C PRO A 187 10.78 -17.29 -7.68
N LYS A 188 11.37 -18.42 -8.13
CA LYS A 188 12.31 -18.44 -9.28
C LYS A 188 11.78 -17.74 -10.53
N LYS A 189 10.44 -17.76 -10.73
CA LYS A 189 9.76 -17.12 -11.87
C LYS A 189 9.80 -15.58 -11.86
N VAL A 190 10.20 -14.96 -10.75
CA VAL A 190 10.31 -13.48 -10.59
C VAL A 190 11.76 -13.04 -10.75
N ARG A 191 12.72 -13.99 -10.78
CA ARG A 191 14.15 -13.72 -10.94
C ARG A 191 14.63 -13.62 -12.39
N SER A 192 13.77 -13.99 -13.35
CA SER A 192 14.10 -13.95 -14.81
C SER A 192 13.39 -12.81 -15.51
#